data_f37b14ae6f5ce3339d7348daa8dc8626
#
_entry.id   f37b14ae6f5ce3339d7348daa8dc8626
#
_cell.length_a   1.000
_cell.length_b   1.000
_cell.length_c   1.000
_cell.angle_alpha   90.00
_cell.angle_beta   90.00
_cell.angle_gamma   90.00
#
_symmetry.space_group_name_H-M   'P 1'
#
loop_
_entity.id
_entity.type
_entity.pdbx_description
1 polymer ?
#
loop_
_entity_poly.entity_id
_entity_poly.type
_entity_poly.pdbx_seq_one_letter_code
_entity_poly.pdbx_strand_id
1 'polypeptide(L)'
;MYMTPLKXXXXQQVSLASTEYEEGVNEFIKAGLTMKPADLVKPPLIAECPVNFECKINEIKSLGEEGGAGNLVICEVIKIHIREEYLNEEGNLDQRKLDLVARLGGNWYSRNTADNLFEVPKPLVTKGIGLDKLPEQIRYSIVFTGNDLGMLANIESLPEGSFSDQKEIHEKAQELLLKNNIEEAWKILKIS
;
A
#
# COMPACT_ATOMS: atom_id res chain seq x y z
N MET A 1 -13.53 18.00 8.78
CA MET A 1 -12.91 16.70 9.13
C MET A 1 -11.55 16.62 8.46
N TYR A 2 -10.60 16.00 9.07
CA TYR A 2 -9.28 15.74 8.50
C TYR A 2 -8.89 14.27 8.75
N MET A 3 -8.07 13.75 7.88
CA MET A 3 -7.54 12.38 7.98
C MET A 3 -6.03 12.45 7.82
N THR A 4 -5.32 11.68 8.61
CA THR A 4 -3.85 11.61 8.53
C THR A 4 -3.40 10.16 8.55
N PRO A 5 -2.47 9.79 7.66
CA PRO A 5 -1.82 8.48 7.77
C PRO A 5 -1.04 8.41 9.09
N LEU A 6 -1.21 7.33 9.84
CA LEU A 6 -0.57 7.13 11.16
C LEU A 6 0.83 6.58 10.99
N LYS A 7 1.73 7.24 11.73
CA LYS A 7 3.10 6.71 11.90
C LYS A 7 3.20 5.87 13.18
N UNK A 8 4.10 5.25 13.37
CA UNK A 8 4.40 4.38 14.46
C UNK A 8 4.55 5.14 15.75
N UNK A 9 5.10 6.26 15.60
CA UNK A 9 5.35 7.02 16.69
C UNK A 9 4.14 7.63 17.30
N UNK A 10 3.17 7.85 16.51
CA UNK A 10 2.00 8.46 16.89
C UNK A 10 0.90 7.47 17.23
N UNK A 11 0.99 6.25 17.03
CA UNK A 11 0.00 5.29 17.32
C UNK A 11 -0.53 5.23 18.72
N GLN A 12 0.42 5.35 19.71
CA GLN A 12 -0.04 5.37 21.11
C GLN A 12 -0.72 6.70 21.49
N GLN A 13 -0.20 7.79 21.00
CA GLN A 13 -0.82 9.11 21.21
C GLN A 13 -2.22 9.16 20.59
N VAL A 14 -2.38 8.64 19.38
CA VAL A 14 -3.68 8.60 18.70
C VAL A 14 -4.64 7.65 19.44
N SER A 15 -4.14 6.55 19.96
CA SER A 15 -4.95 5.63 20.79
C SER A 15 -5.44 6.34 22.06
N LEU A 16 -4.56 7.11 22.69
CA LEU A 16 -4.93 7.90 23.87
C LEU A 16 -5.98 8.98 23.51
N ALA A 17 -5.82 9.62 22.35
CA ALA A 17 -6.78 10.64 21.87
C ALA A 17 -8.17 10.04 21.56
N SER A 18 -8.29 8.71 21.41
CA SER A 18 -9.58 8.05 21.17
C SER A 18 -10.31 7.64 22.47
N THR A 19 -9.77 8.03 23.62
CA THR A 19 -10.45 7.83 24.92
C THR A 19 -11.73 8.66 24.97
N GLU A 20 -12.78 8.09 25.54
CA GLU A 20 -14.07 8.78 25.70
C GLU A 20 -13.97 9.78 26.87
N TYR A 21 -13.39 10.94 26.59
CA TYR A 21 -13.27 12.04 27.54
C TYR A 21 -14.59 12.79 27.67
N GLU A 22 -14.73 13.54 28.75
CA GLU A 22 -15.88 14.41 28.99
C GLU A 22 -15.96 15.53 27.94
N GLU A 23 -17.16 16.03 27.70
CA GLU A 23 -17.39 17.12 26.74
C GLU A 23 -16.52 18.34 27.10
N GLY A 24 -15.90 18.93 26.10
CA GLY A 24 -15.03 20.11 26.26
C GLY A 24 -13.58 19.78 26.51
N VAL A 25 -13.22 18.51 26.73
CA VAL A 25 -11.82 18.11 26.87
C VAL A 25 -11.13 18.15 25.49
N ASN A 26 -9.95 18.76 25.43
CA ASN A 26 -9.17 18.84 24.21
C ASN A 26 -8.22 17.64 24.11
N GLU A 27 -8.52 16.71 23.20
CA GLU A 27 -7.74 15.47 23.00
C GLU A 27 -6.31 15.73 22.50
N PHE A 28 -6.07 16.85 21.80
CA PHE A 28 -4.70 17.23 21.44
C PHE A 28 -3.83 17.40 22.67
N ILE A 29 -4.36 18.08 23.68
CA ILE A 29 -3.63 18.30 24.96
C ILE A 29 -3.42 16.96 25.67
N LYS A 30 -4.46 16.13 25.73
CA LYS A 30 -4.38 14.81 26.39
C LYS A 30 -3.37 13.89 25.72
N ALA A 31 -3.28 13.91 24.40
CA ALA A 31 -2.38 13.09 23.63
C ALA A 31 -0.98 13.68 23.44
N GLY A 32 -0.79 14.96 23.84
CA GLY A 32 0.49 15.66 23.65
C GLY A 32 0.78 15.89 22.16
N LEU A 33 -0.27 16.18 21.38
CA LEU A 33 -0.15 16.49 19.95
C LEU A 33 -0.25 18.00 19.73
N THR A 34 0.43 18.50 18.70
CA THR A 34 0.44 19.93 18.38
C THR A 34 -0.58 20.28 17.31
N MET A 35 -1.47 21.21 17.66
CA MET A 35 -2.45 21.75 16.70
C MET A 35 -1.75 22.70 15.72
N LYS A 36 -2.02 22.53 14.44
CA LYS A 36 -1.58 23.43 13.36
C LYS A 36 -2.83 23.93 12.63
N PRO A 37 -2.98 25.25 12.40
CA PRO A 37 -4.14 25.75 11.66
C PRO A 37 -4.27 25.08 10.28
N ALA A 38 -5.50 24.76 9.91
CA ALA A 38 -5.85 24.31 8.55
C ALA A 38 -6.11 25.56 7.68
N ASP A 39 -6.09 25.38 6.37
CA ASP A 39 -6.29 26.50 5.44
C ASP A 39 -7.76 26.68 5.04
N LEU A 40 -8.49 25.58 4.87
CA LEU A 40 -9.84 25.58 4.28
C LEU A 40 -10.93 25.09 5.24
N VAL A 41 -10.55 24.40 6.33
CA VAL A 41 -11.52 23.84 7.29
C VAL A 41 -11.23 24.34 8.70
N LYS A 42 -12.24 24.29 9.57
CA LYS A 42 -12.09 24.76 10.97
C LYS A 42 -11.25 23.80 11.85
N PRO A 43 -11.40 22.46 11.75
CA PRO A 43 -10.61 21.58 12.60
C PRO A 43 -9.11 21.72 12.29
N PRO A 44 -8.24 21.73 13.33
CA PRO A 44 -6.80 21.87 13.12
C PRO A 44 -6.17 20.59 12.56
N LEU A 45 -5.04 20.75 11.89
CA LEU A 45 -4.17 19.67 11.45
C LEU A 45 -3.30 19.21 12.63
N ILE A 46 -2.74 18.00 12.52
CA ILE A 46 -1.76 17.45 13.48
C ILE A 46 -0.36 17.74 12.93
N ALA A 47 0.38 18.59 13.63
CA ALA A 47 1.70 19.05 13.16
C ALA A 47 2.73 17.91 13.00
N GLU A 48 2.63 16.88 13.83
CA GLU A 48 3.53 15.73 13.81
C GLU A 48 3.31 14.79 12.63
N CYS A 49 2.16 14.86 11.98
CA CYS A 49 1.83 13.94 10.88
C CYS A 49 2.55 14.31 9.59
N PRO A 50 3.05 13.31 8.84
CA PRO A 50 3.73 13.57 7.56
C PRO A 50 2.78 14.06 6.47
N VAL A 51 1.51 13.63 6.56
CA VAL A 51 0.45 13.99 5.61
C VAL A 51 -0.80 14.34 6.39
N ASN A 52 -1.47 15.41 6.01
CA ASN A 52 -2.78 15.80 6.54
C ASN A 52 -3.72 16.10 5.39
N PHE A 53 -4.98 15.66 5.52
CA PHE A 53 -6.04 15.92 4.52
C PHE A 53 -7.07 16.88 5.12
N GLU A 54 -7.40 17.95 4.40
CA GLU A 54 -8.58 18.75 4.69
C GLU A 54 -9.73 18.17 3.90
N CYS A 55 -10.81 17.84 4.58
CA CYS A 55 -11.91 17.09 3.99
C CYS A 55 -13.25 17.77 4.21
N LYS A 56 -14.11 17.66 3.20
CA LYS A 56 -15.52 18.01 3.28
C LYS A 56 -16.33 16.72 3.38
N ILE A 57 -17.17 16.61 4.39
CA ILE A 57 -18.03 15.43 4.58
C ILE A 57 -19.15 15.46 3.54
N ASN A 58 -19.27 14.42 2.74
CA ASN A 58 -20.35 14.23 1.78
C ASN A 58 -21.50 13.42 2.39
N GLU A 59 -21.16 12.38 3.16
CA GLU A 59 -22.16 11.50 3.75
C GLU A 59 -21.62 10.88 5.04
N ILE A 60 -22.50 10.68 6.02
CA ILE A 60 -22.23 9.83 7.19
C ILE A 60 -23.32 8.76 7.21
N LYS A 61 -22.91 7.50 7.13
CA LYS A 61 -23.82 6.36 7.13
C LYS A 61 -23.57 5.50 8.36
N SER A 62 -24.58 5.40 9.24
CA SER A 62 -24.52 4.49 10.38
C SER A 62 -24.51 3.04 9.87
N LEU A 63 -23.64 2.21 10.42
CA LEU A 63 -23.52 0.79 10.08
C LEU A 63 -24.31 -0.12 11.04
N GLY A 64 -24.98 0.47 12.03
CA GLY A 64 -25.85 -0.26 12.97
C GLY A 64 -26.37 0.66 14.05
N GLU A 65 -27.31 0.14 14.84
CA GLU A 65 -27.97 0.90 15.92
C GLU A 65 -27.45 0.51 17.31
N GLU A 66 -26.71 -0.59 17.40
CA GLU A 66 -26.22 -1.12 18.68
C GLU A 66 -24.92 -0.45 19.10
N GLY A 67 -24.66 -0.44 20.39
CA GLY A 67 -23.39 0.05 20.95
C GLY A 67 -22.18 -0.64 20.29
N GLY A 68 -21.22 0.17 19.85
CA GLY A 68 -20.04 -0.35 19.14
C GLY A 68 -20.18 -0.39 17.62
N ALA A 69 -21.36 -0.11 17.07
CA ALA A 69 -21.54 0.01 15.63
C ALA A 69 -20.76 1.23 15.10
N GLY A 70 -20.09 1.04 13.99
CA GLY A 70 -19.30 2.11 13.36
C GLY A 70 -20.13 3.04 12.50
N ASN A 71 -19.55 4.18 12.16
CA ASN A 71 -20.11 5.11 11.18
C ASN A 71 -19.14 5.18 9.98
N LEU A 72 -19.66 4.96 8.79
CA LEU A 72 -18.91 5.18 7.54
C LEU A 72 -19.03 6.65 7.16
N VAL A 73 -17.91 7.36 7.15
CA VAL A 73 -17.86 8.78 6.78
C VAL A 73 -17.22 8.88 5.40
N ILE A 74 -18.00 9.37 4.43
CA ILE A 74 -17.54 9.57 3.04
C ILE A 74 -17.17 11.04 2.88
N CYS A 75 -15.93 11.30 2.49
CA CYS A 75 -15.40 12.66 2.41
C CYS A 75 -14.76 12.92 1.04
N GLU A 76 -14.91 14.17 0.58
CA GLU A 76 -14.10 14.72 -0.52
C GLU A 76 -12.84 15.34 0.10
N VAL A 77 -11.66 14.94 -0.40
CA VAL A 77 -10.40 15.58 -0.01
C VAL A 77 -10.27 16.88 -0.82
N ILE A 78 -10.28 18.01 -0.13
CA ILE A 78 -10.24 19.34 -0.77
C ILE A 78 -8.84 19.97 -0.72
N LYS A 79 -7.97 19.49 0.19
CA LYS A 79 -6.58 19.91 0.26
C LYS A 79 -5.73 18.84 0.92
N ILE A 80 -4.50 18.68 0.43
CA ILE A 80 -3.51 17.75 1.00
C ILE A 80 -2.28 18.57 1.43
N HIS A 81 -1.82 18.35 2.65
CA HIS A 81 -0.57 18.91 3.17
C HIS A 81 0.44 17.77 3.29
N ILE A 82 1.58 17.90 2.67
CA ILE A 82 2.67 16.91 2.74
C ILE A 82 3.93 17.64 3.19
N ARG A 83 4.66 17.09 4.16
CA ARG A 83 5.95 17.64 4.58
C ARG A 83 7.00 17.24 3.54
N GLU A 84 7.81 18.20 3.11
CA GLU A 84 8.78 18.04 2.00
C GLU A 84 9.72 16.85 2.19
N GLU A 85 10.12 16.56 3.44
CA GLU A 85 11.02 15.45 3.75
C GLU A 85 10.46 14.07 3.35
N TYR A 86 9.15 13.97 3.11
CA TYR A 86 8.48 12.72 2.67
C TYR A 86 8.29 12.64 1.16
N LEU A 87 8.80 13.61 0.43
CA LEU A 87 8.76 13.59 -1.04
C LEU A 87 10.04 12.98 -1.62
N ASN A 88 9.92 12.38 -2.79
CA ASN A 88 11.06 11.93 -3.59
C ASN A 88 11.58 13.10 -4.47
N GLU A 89 12.60 12.83 -5.26
CA GLU A 89 13.25 13.86 -6.12
C GLU A 89 12.31 14.43 -7.20
N GLU A 90 11.27 13.66 -7.54
CA GLU A 90 10.26 14.06 -8.55
C GLU A 90 9.07 14.81 -7.91
N GLY A 91 9.08 15.01 -6.59
CA GLY A 91 8.01 15.69 -5.87
C GLY A 91 6.82 14.79 -5.54
N ASN A 92 6.94 13.49 -5.72
CA ASN A 92 5.90 12.52 -5.36
C ASN A 92 6.12 11.99 -3.94
N LEU A 93 5.05 11.55 -3.30
CA LEU A 93 5.11 10.97 -1.96
C LEU A 93 5.93 9.67 -1.99
N ASP A 94 7.00 9.63 -1.18
CA ASP A 94 7.87 8.45 -1.07
C ASP A 94 7.33 7.52 0.02
N GLN A 95 6.77 6.39 -0.40
CA GLN A 95 6.17 5.40 0.50
C GLN A 95 7.18 4.86 1.52
N ARG A 96 8.45 4.79 1.15
CA ARG A 96 9.52 4.23 2.00
C ARG A 96 9.85 5.12 3.20
N LYS A 97 9.58 6.44 3.08
CA LYS A 97 9.84 7.42 4.14
C LYS A 97 8.69 7.52 5.16
N LEU A 98 7.50 6.99 4.84
CA LEU A 98 6.29 7.24 5.62
C LEU A 98 6.20 6.46 6.94
N ASP A 99 6.71 5.25 7.01
CA ASP A 99 6.66 4.40 8.22
C ASP A 99 5.21 4.27 8.74
N LEU A 100 4.32 3.85 7.86
CA LEU A 100 2.89 3.76 8.17
C LEU A 100 2.56 2.53 9.01
N VAL A 101 1.44 2.61 9.72
CA VAL A 101 0.87 1.45 10.42
C VAL A 101 -0.47 1.07 9.80
N ALA A 102 -0.77 -0.23 9.80
CA ALA A 102 -2.09 -0.74 9.45
C ALA A 102 -2.68 -1.48 10.64
N ARG A 103 -3.96 -1.20 10.92
CA ARG A 103 -4.68 -1.91 11.99
C ARG A 103 -5.10 -3.29 11.48
N LEU A 104 -4.85 -4.32 12.28
CA LEU A 104 -5.24 -5.70 11.99
C LEU A 104 -6.54 -6.02 12.73
N GLY A 105 -6.50 -6.75 13.80
CA GLY A 105 -7.67 -7.07 14.59
C GLY A 105 -7.34 -7.00 16.08
N GLY A 106 -8.32 -6.77 16.92
CA GLY A 106 -8.12 -6.59 18.35
C GLY A 106 -7.12 -5.45 18.61
N ASN A 107 -6.04 -5.75 19.30
CA ASN A 107 -5.00 -4.77 19.64
C ASN A 107 -3.77 -4.82 18.72
N TRP A 108 -3.86 -5.53 17.60
CA TRP A 108 -2.73 -5.77 16.70
C TRP A 108 -2.63 -4.70 15.61
N TYR A 109 -1.40 -4.31 15.34
CA TYR A 109 -1.03 -3.41 14.24
C TYR A 109 0.18 -3.99 13.52
N SER A 110 0.31 -3.75 12.22
CA SER A 110 1.54 -3.97 11.47
C SER A 110 2.23 -2.63 11.21
N ARG A 111 3.54 -2.65 11.09
CA ARG A 111 4.35 -1.47 10.76
C ARG A 111 4.94 -1.67 9.37
N ASN A 112 4.72 -0.72 8.49
CA ASN A 112 5.14 -0.79 7.09
C ASN A 112 6.45 0.02 6.92
N THR A 113 7.56 -0.64 7.25
CA THR A 113 8.91 -0.07 7.04
C THR A 113 9.35 -0.31 5.59
N ALA A 114 10.38 0.41 5.15
CA ALA A 114 10.91 0.28 3.78
C ALA A 114 11.22 -1.18 3.41
N ASP A 115 11.70 -1.97 4.38
CA ASP A 115 12.08 -3.37 4.15
C ASP A 115 10.89 -4.30 3.91
N ASN A 116 9.68 -3.86 4.29
CA ASN A 116 8.45 -4.65 4.13
C ASN A 116 7.69 -4.27 2.86
N LEU A 117 8.14 -3.24 2.14
CA LEU A 117 7.46 -2.75 0.95
C LEU A 117 8.02 -3.42 -0.29
N PHE A 118 7.13 -3.81 -1.19
CA PHE A 118 7.49 -4.34 -2.50
C PHE A 118 6.53 -3.78 -3.54
N GLU A 119 7.02 -3.67 -4.76
CA GLU A 119 6.22 -3.14 -5.86
C GLU A 119 5.60 -4.26 -6.69
N VAL A 120 4.35 -4.09 -7.06
CA VAL A 120 3.67 -4.95 -8.04
C VAL A 120 3.23 -4.03 -9.18
N PRO A 121 3.93 -4.08 -10.32
CA PRO A 121 3.55 -3.25 -11.47
C PRO A 121 2.12 -3.58 -11.94
N LYS A 122 1.32 -2.55 -12.09
CA LYS A 122 -0.07 -2.71 -12.54
C LYS A 122 -0.13 -2.68 -14.07
N PRO A 123 -0.86 -3.61 -14.70
CA PRO A 123 -1.03 -3.59 -16.16
C PRO A 123 -2.11 -2.57 -16.56
N LEU A 124 -1.81 -1.29 -16.40
CA LEU A 124 -2.77 -0.20 -16.64
C LEU A 124 -3.13 -0.01 -18.11
N VAL A 125 -2.16 -0.23 -19.00
CA VAL A 125 -2.32 0.00 -20.45
C VAL A 125 -1.97 -1.25 -21.26
N THR A 126 -1.32 -2.23 -20.66
CA THR A 126 -0.91 -3.48 -21.31
C THR A 126 -1.87 -4.60 -20.95
N LYS A 127 -1.99 -5.59 -21.80
CA LYS A 127 -2.80 -6.78 -21.55
C LYS A 127 -1.86 -7.97 -21.42
N GLY A 128 -1.70 -8.50 -20.22
CA GLY A 128 -0.96 -9.73 -20.00
C GLY A 128 -1.61 -10.91 -20.73
N ILE A 129 -0.80 -11.83 -21.23
CA ILE A 129 -1.28 -13.02 -21.97
C ILE A 129 -2.13 -13.95 -21.10
N GLY A 130 -1.91 -13.93 -19.78
CA GLY A 130 -2.60 -14.81 -18.85
C GLY A 130 -1.94 -16.17 -18.69
N LEU A 131 -2.22 -16.83 -17.57
CA LEU A 131 -1.62 -18.14 -17.26
C LEU A 131 -2.03 -19.22 -18.27
N ASP A 132 -3.24 -19.10 -18.83
CA ASP A 132 -3.76 -20.05 -19.81
C ASP A 132 -2.97 -20.07 -21.11
N LYS A 133 -2.23 -19.00 -21.40
CA LYS A 133 -1.40 -18.88 -22.61
C LYS A 133 0.08 -19.17 -22.38
N LEU A 134 0.48 -19.44 -21.14
CA LEU A 134 1.87 -19.84 -20.86
C LEU A 134 2.15 -21.20 -21.51
N PRO A 135 3.36 -21.42 -22.06
CA PRO A 135 3.77 -22.75 -22.54
C PRO A 135 3.62 -23.81 -21.44
N GLU A 136 3.20 -25.01 -21.82
CA GLU A 136 2.94 -26.10 -20.87
C GLU A 136 4.13 -26.40 -19.96
N GLN A 137 5.35 -26.37 -20.53
CA GLN A 137 6.59 -26.60 -19.80
C GLN A 137 6.76 -25.62 -18.62
N ILE A 138 6.35 -24.37 -18.81
CA ILE A 138 6.41 -23.31 -17.81
C ILE A 138 5.20 -23.42 -16.87
N ARG A 139 4.00 -23.51 -17.45
CA ARG A 139 2.73 -23.47 -16.72
C ARG A 139 2.62 -24.60 -15.67
N TYR A 140 3.14 -25.80 -16.00
CA TYR A 140 3.05 -26.97 -15.13
C TYR A 140 4.38 -27.29 -14.43
N SER A 141 5.31 -26.35 -14.42
CA SER A 141 6.58 -26.49 -13.70
C SER A 141 6.36 -26.71 -12.21
N ILE A 142 7.07 -27.64 -11.62
CA ILE A 142 7.05 -27.90 -10.17
C ILE A 142 7.89 -26.87 -9.40
N VAL A 143 8.59 -25.97 -10.09
CA VAL A 143 9.44 -24.93 -9.49
C VAL A 143 8.64 -23.65 -9.25
N PHE A 144 7.87 -23.22 -10.25
CA PHE A 144 7.19 -21.92 -10.20
C PHE A 144 5.97 -21.93 -9.28
N THR A 145 5.90 -20.94 -8.42
CA THR A 145 4.70 -20.63 -7.64
C THR A 145 3.65 -19.93 -8.54
N GLY A 146 2.43 -19.82 -8.05
CA GLY A 146 1.41 -19.02 -8.74
C GLY A 146 1.82 -17.57 -8.95
N ASN A 147 2.61 -17.02 -8.02
CA ASN A 147 3.14 -15.66 -8.14
C ASN A 147 4.15 -15.55 -9.30
N ASP A 148 5.07 -16.51 -9.40
CA ASP A 148 6.05 -16.55 -10.49
C ASP A 148 5.36 -16.66 -11.85
N LEU A 149 4.36 -17.55 -11.95
CA LEU A 149 3.57 -17.70 -13.18
C LEU A 149 2.81 -16.42 -13.51
N GLY A 150 2.28 -15.73 -12.49
CA GLY A 150 1.63 -14.44 -12.68
C GLY A 150 2.55 -13.38 -13.24
N MET A 151 3.81 -13.34 -12.75
CA MET A 151 4.83 -12.43 -13.28
C MET A 151 5.17 -12.76 -14.74
N LEU A 152 5.40 -14.04 -15.03
CA LEU A 152 5.72 -14.51 -16.40
C LEU A 152 4.54 -14.25 -17.38
N ALA A 153 3.31 -14.38 -16.91
CA ALA A 153 2.12 -14.18 -17.75
C ALA A 153 1.75 -12.70 -17.95
N ASN A 154 2.39 -11.79 -17.22
CA ASN A 154 2.09 -10.35 -17.31
C ASN A 154 2.95 -9.67 -18.38
N ILE A 155 2.95 -10.24 -19.60
CA ILE A 155 3.64 -9.73 -20.79
C ILE A 155 2.61 -9.65 -21.94
N GLU A 156 2.82 -8.77 -22.89
CA GLU A 156 1.87 -8.56 -24.01
C GLU A 156 1.88 -9.69 -25.04
N SER A 157 3.02 -10.33 -25.20
CA SER A 157 3.17 -11.44 -26.17
C SER A 157 4.29 -12.38 -25.73
N LEU A 158 4.11 -13.67 -26.00
CA LEU A 158 5.15 -14.66 -25.72
C LEU A 158 6.39 -14.40 -26.58
N PRO A 159 7.60 -14.54 -26.05
CA PRO A 159 8.81 -14.56 -26.87
C PRO A 159 8.73 -15.73 -27.87
N GLU A 160 9.20 -15.51 -29.08
CA GLU A 160 9.25 -16.55 -30.11
C GLU A 160 10.26 -17.64 -29.76
N GLY A 161 9.95 -18.90 -30.04
CA GLY A 161 10.83 -20.04 -29.87
C GLY A 161 10.24 -21.13 -28.98
N SER A 162 11.10 -22.08 -28.59
CA SER A 162 10.75 -23.18 -27.69
C SER A 162 11.24 -22.85 -26.28
N PHE A 163 10.67 -23.52 -25.29
CA PHE A 163 10.97 -23.24 -23.88
C PHE A 163 11.46 -24.49 -23.16
N SER A 164 12.39 -24.31 -22.26
CA SER A 164 12.98 -25.37 -21.49
C SER A 164 11.99 -25.99 -20.49
N ASP A 165 12.09 -27.30 -20.31
CA ASP A 165 11.42 -28.06 -19.26
C ASP A 165 12.40 -28.47 -18.13
N GLN A 166 13.67 -28.04 -18.24
CA GLN A 166 14.72 -28.41 -17.29
C GLN A 166 14.52 -27.67 -15.95
N LYS A 167 14.51 -28.45 -14.89
CA LYS A 167 14.29 -27.92 -13.53
C LYS A 167 15.33 -26.86 -13.16
N GLU A 168 16.58 -27.08 -13.48
CA GLU A 168 17.68 -26.15 -13.16
C GLU A 168 17.52 -24.80 -13.86
N ILE A 169 16.96 -24.81 -15.07
CA ILE A 169 16.68 -23.58 -15.83
C ILE A 169 15.52 -22.82 -15.14
N HIS A 170 14.49 -23.55 -14.72
CA HIS A 170 13.35 -22.95 -14.01
C HIS A 170 13.78 -22.37 -12.67
N GLU A 171 14.65 -23.03 -11.92
CA GLU A 171 15.19 -22.52 -10.65
C GLU A 171 15.95 -21.21 -10.87
N LYS A 172 16.78 -21.12 -11.90
CA LYS A 172 17.50 -19.88 -12.26
C LYS A 172 16.54 -18.78 -12.67
N ALA A 173 15.50 -19.12 -13.43
CA ALA A 173 14.48 -18.15 -13.83
C ALA A 173 13.73 -17.62 -12.58
N GLN A 174 13.40 -18.49 -11.64
CA GLN A 174 12.75 -18.11 -10.38
C GLN A 174 13.61 -17.13 -9.57
N GLU A 175 14.93 -17.36 -9.50
CA GLU A 175 15.85 -16.42 -8.83
C GLU A 175 15.81 -15.03 -9.47
N LEU A 176 15.63 -14.95 -10.79
CA LEU A 176 15.50 -13.67 -11.51
C LEU A 176 14.13 -13.03 -11.23
N LEU A 177 13.07 -13.83 -11.17
CA LEU A 177 11.72 -13.33 -10.83
C LEU A 177 11.68 -12.75 -9.41
N LEU A 178 12.38 -13.38 -8.46
CA LEU A 178 12.51 -12.85 -7.09
C LEU A 178 13.17 -11.46 -7.05
N LYS A 179 13.98 -11.15 -8.08
CA LYS A 179 14.62 -9.84 -8.25
C LYS A 179 13.84 -8.92 -9.19
N ASN A 180 12.60 -9.31 -9.52
CA ASN A 180 11.70 -8.59 -10.45
C ASN A 180 12.29 -8.42 -11.86
N ASN A 181 13.17 -9.35 -12.29
CA ASN A 181 13.83 -9.30 -13.60
C ASN A 181 13.16 -10.28 -14.58
N ILE A 182 11.96 -9.92 -15.02
CA ILE A 182 11.09 -10.75 -15.86
C ILE A 182 11.69 -10.98 -17.25
N GLU A 183 12.30 -9.94 -17.83
CA GLU A 183 12.92 -10.03 -19.16
C GLU A 183 14.02 -11.08 -19.20
N GLU A 184 14.93 -11.07 -18.23
CA GLU A 184 16.03 -12.00 -18.18
C GLU A 184 15.55 -13.42 -17.86
N ALA A 185 14.51 -13.54 -17.02
CA ALA A 185 13.87 -14.83 -16.75
C ALA A 185 13.37 -15.46 -18.06
N TRP A 186 12.70 -14.69 -18.90
CA TRP A 186 12.23 -15.17 -20.20
C TRP A 186 13.37 -15.56 -21.14
N LYS A 187 14.49 -14.82 -21.11
CA LYS A 187 15.67 -15.14 -21.93
C LYS A 187 16.25 -16.51 -21.60
N ILE A 188 16.41 -16.84 -20.31
CA ILE A 188 16.97 -18.13 -19.93
C ILE A 188 15.98 -19.29 -20.06
N LEU A 189 14.67 -19.01 -20.00
CA LEU A 189 13.65 -20.03 -20.24
C LEU A 189 13.60 -20.47 -21.71
N LYS A 190 14.09 -19.64 -22.60
CA LYS A 190 14.06 -19.90 -24.06
C LYS A 190 15.19 -20.85 -24.44
N ILE A 191 14.85 -21.87 -25.25
CA ILE A 191 15.86 -22.79 -25.83
C ILE A 191 16.41 -22.13 -27.11
N SER A 192 17.73 -22.07 -27.21
CA SER A 192 18.42 -21.51 -28.39
C SER A 192 18.23 -22.39 -29.61
#